data_e1c23684e658dadab3f78fa76f295e35
#
_entry.id   e1c23684e658dadab3f78fa76f295e35
#
_cell.length_a   1.000
_cell.length_b   1.000
_cell.length_c   1.000
_cell.angle_alpha   90.00
_cell.angle_beta   90.00
_cell.angle_gamma   90.00
#
_symmetry.space_group_name_H-M   'P 1'
#
loop_
_entity.id
_entity.type
_entity.pdbx_description
1 polymer ?
#
loop_
_entity_poly.entity_id
_entity_poly.type
_entity_poly.pdbx_seq_one_letter_code
_entity_poly.pdbx_strand_id
1 'polypeptide(L)'
;MRRSLILLNITFIISSFLFCQDLEDLLNQANTKLKIGELKSAESLLQQALDIDPSFAPARVGFSELWLRRGDLVKANEYATMAVRIDEDFRSWWDGLNDIRSKIQKGRMSVQKGKYDTAMQEYQSVAEKYPYFPEAQYYMGLTKFRQKDFEKAAFYFNEALNLYPGHEKSRKGLNNVKKRLRK
;
A
#
# COMPACT_ATOMS: atom_id res chain seq x y z
N MET A 1 49.09 0.25 -23.58
CA MET A 1 48.07 -0.71 -23.05
C MET A 1 47.58 -0.39 -21.64
N ARG A 2 48.43 -0.10 -20.62
CA ARG A 2 47.96 0.21 -19.24
C ARG A 2 47.07 1.47 -19.09
N ARG A 3 47.31 2.54 -19.88
CA ARG A 3 46.52 3.79 -19.81
C ARG A 3 45.09 3.63 -20.38
N SER A 4 44.91 2.82 -21.39
CA SER A 4 43.57 2.55 -21.99
C SER A 4 42.67 1.74 -21.04
N LEU A 5 43.24 0.79 -20.29
CA LEU A 5 42.47 0.01 -19.29
C LEU A 5 42.02 0.86 -18.09
N ILE A 6 42.86 1.82 -17.67
CA ILE A 6 42.52 2.74 -16.54
C ILE A 6 41.39 3.68 -16.95
N LEU A 7 41.43 4.24 -18.17
CA LEU A 7 40.35 5.09 -18.69
C LEU A 7 39.03 4.34 -18.86
N LEU A 8 39.07 3.08 -19.33
CA LEU A 8 37.86 2.24 -19.46
C LEU A 8 37.23 1.94 -18.10
N ASN A 9 38.03 1.67 -17.07
CA ASN A 9 37.54 1.44 -15.70
C ASN A 9 36.95 2.72 -15.08
N ILE A 10 37.53 3.89 -15.32
CA ILE A 10 37.02 5.15 -14.78
C ILE A 10 35.67 5.52 -15.43
N THR A 11 35.54 5.36 -16.75
CA THR A 11 34.27 5.64 -17.44
C THR A 11 33.16 4.66 -17.00
N PHE A 12 33.48 3.40 -16.77
CA PHE A 12 32.53 2.42 -16.27
C PHE A 12 32.07 2.73 -14.82
N ILE A 13 32.99 3.15 -13.95
CA ILE A 13 32.68 3.55 -12.57
C ILE A 13 31.80 4.82 -12.54
N ILE A 14 32.11 5.81 -13.39
CA ILE A 14 31.32 7.05 -13.47
C ILE A 14 29.93 6.77 -14.01
N SER A 15 29.79 5.92 -15.04
CA SER A 15 28.47 5.56 -15.59
C SER A 15 27.61 4.76 -14.60
N SER A 16 28.20 3.85 -13.84
CA SER A 16 27.47 3.09 -12.81
C SER A 16 27.06 3.98 -11.63
N PHE A 17 27.87 4.98 -11.25
CA PHE A 17 27.53 5.93 -10.21
C PHE A 17 26.40 6.86 -10.62
N LEU A 18 26.40 7.40 -11.85
CA LEU A 18 25.30 8.21 -12.40
C LEU A 18 24.01 7.40 -12.49
N PHE A 19 24.08 6.16 -12.92
CA PHE A 19 22.95 5.25 -13.03
C PHE A 19 22.31 4.95 -11.67
N CYS A 20 23.10 4.75 -10.64
CA CYS A 20 22.60 4.54 -9.28
C CYS A 20 21.92 5.81 -8.72
N GLN A 21 22.45 6.98 -9.02
CA GLN A 21 21.90 8.27 -8.61
C GLN A 21 20.54 8.53 -9.29
N ASP A 22 20.39 8.19 -10.58
CA ASP A 22 19.11 8.30 -11.30
C ASP A 22 18.01 7.43 -10.67
N LEU A 23 18.34 6.20 -10.24
CA LEU A 23 17.39 5.29 -9.58
C LEU A 23 16.93 5.80 -8.21
N GLU A 24 17.86 6.32 -7.41
CA GLU A 24 17.55 6.92 -6.11
C GLU A 24 16.68 8.17 -6.24
N ASP A 25 16.96 9.01 -7.23
CA ASP A 25 16.18 10.22 -7.51
C ASP A 25 14.74 9.87 -7.93
N LEU A 26 14.56 8.89 -8.81
CA LEU A 26 13.23 8.38 -9.19
C LEU A 26 12.47 7.83 -7.98
N LEU A 27 13.13 7.05 -7.13
CA LEU A 27 12.54 6.49 -5.92
C LEU A 27 12.12 7.61 -4.94
N ASN A 28 12.96 8.61 -4.71
CA ASN A 28 12.68 9.73 -3.82
C ASN A 28 11.49 10.56 -4.32
N GLN A 29 11.42 10.82 -5.62
CA GLN A 29 10.28 11.48 -6.25
C GLN A 29 9.01 10.62 -6.10
N ALA A 30 9.08 9.31 -6.36
CA ALA A 30 7.96 8.40 -6.19
C ALA A 30 7.44 8.38 -4.76
N ASN A 31 8.33 8.29 -3.78
CA ASN A 31 7.98 8.32 -2.36
C ASN A 31 7.31 9.65 -1.97
N THR A 32 7.77 10.76 -2.53
CA THR A 32 7.12 12.07 -2.33
C THR A 32 5.69 12.06 -2.90
N LYS A 33 5.50 11.52 -4.12
CA LYS A 33 4.18 11.38 -4.75
C LYS A 33 3.26 10.43 -3.97
N LEU A 34 3.78 9.33 -3.42
CA LEU A 34 3.02 8.45 -2.52
C LEU A 34 2.52 9.22 -1.29
N LYS A 35 3.39 9.98 -0.62
CA LYS A 35 3.04 10.73 0.59
C LYS A 35 1.91 11.73 0.37
N ILE A 36 1.88 12.40 -0.77
CA ILE A 36 0.83 13.38 -1.11
C ILE A 36 -0.39 12.77 -1.84
N GLY A 37 -0.40 11.44 -2.03
CA GLY A 37 -1.53 10.72 -2.62
C GLY A 37 -1.62 10.77 -4.15
N GLU A 38 -0.60 11.27 -4.83
CA GLU A 38 -0.51 11.27 -6.30
C GLU A 38 -0.10 9.89 -6.84
N LEU A 39 -0.98 8.89 -6.62
CA LEU A 39 -0.65 7.48 -6.87
C LEU A 39 -0.31 7.17 -8.33
N LYS A 40 -0.90 7.88 -9.31
CA LYS A 40 -0.57 7.69 -10.73
C LYS A 40 0.83 8.18 -11.06
N SER A 41 1.23 9.34 -10.52
CA SER A 41 2.58 9.89 -10.71
C SER A 41 3.62 8.99 -10.06
N ALA A 42 3.34 8.50 -8.83
CA ALA A 42 4.21 7.56 -8.15
C ALA A 42 4.39 6.25 -8.95
N GLU A 43 3.29 5.70 -9.48
CA GLU A 43 3.32 4.48 -10.31
C GLU A 43 4.23 4.64 -11.53
N SER A 44 4.11 5.79 -12.23
CA SER A 44 4.95 6.09 -13.39
C SER A 44 6.44 6.17 -13.05
N LEU A 45 6.79 6.83 -11.92
CA LEU A 45 8.18 6.96 -11.48
C LEU A 45 8.77 5.62 -11.03
N LEU A 46 7.99 4.82 -10.30
CA LEU A 46 8.40 3.46 -9.90
C LEU A 46 8.59 2.54 -11.11
N GLN A 47 7.74 2.68 -12.13
CA GLN A 47 7.89 1.91 -13.37
C GLN A 47 9.16 2.32 -14.10
N GLN A 48 9.44 3.61 -14.24
CA GLN A 48 10.71 4.09 -14.85
C GLN A 48 11.93 3.51 -14.12
N ALA A 49 11.91 3.46 -12.78
CA ALA A 49 13.00 2.85 -12.03
C ALA A 49 13.17 1.35 -12.36
N LEU A 50 12.06 0.60 -12.50
CA LEU A 50 12.11 -0.83 -12.88
C LEU A 50 12.43 -1.05 -14.36
N ASP A 51 12.14 -0.10 -15.22
CA ASP A 51 12.56 -0.15 -16.66
C ASP A 51 14.08 0.04 -16.78
N ILE A 52 14.67 0.84 -15.89
CA ILE A 52 16.12 1.03 -15.81
C ILE A 52 16.77 -0.21 -15.17
N ASP A 53 16.32 -0.63 -13.98
CA ASP A 53 16.80 -1.84 -13.30
C ASP A 53 15.63 -2.71 -12.83
N PRO A 54 15.29 -3.79 -13.55
CA PRO A 54 14.24 -4.72 -13.15
C PRO A 54 14.49 -5.41 -11.79
N SER A 55 15.72 -5.39 -11.27
CA SER A 55 16.08 -5.96 -9.97
C SER A 55 16.10 -4.93 -8.83
N PHE A 56 15.72 -3.68 -9.08
CA PHE A 56 15.73 -2.63 -8.07
C PHE A 56 14.65 -2.87 -7.01
N ALA A 57 15.02 -3.55 -5.93
CA ALA A 57 14.10 -3.95 -4.85
C ALA A 57 13.37 -2.77 -4.18
N PRO A 58 13.98 -1.57 -3.96
CA PRO A 58 13.27 -0.43 -3.38
C PRO A 58 12.06 0.03 -4.20
N ALA A 59 12.12 0.00 -5.54
CA ALA A 59 10.96 0.34 -6.36
C ALA A 59 9.82 -0.69 -6.21
N ARG A 60 10.12 -1.96 -5.99
CA ARG A 60 9.11 -2.98 -5.68
C ARG A 60 8.44 -2.74 -4.33
N VAL A 61 9.18 -2.29 -3.32
CA VAL A 61 8.58 -1.84 -2.04
C VAL A 61 7.68 -0.63 -2.28
N GLY A 62 8.10 0.33 -3.10
CA GLY A 62 7.27 1.47 -3.51
C GLY A 62 5.96 1.02 -4.18
N PHE A 63 6.00 0.04 -5.10
CA PHE A 63 4.79 -0.57 -5.67
C PHE A 63 3.94 -1.28 -4.61
N SER A 64 4.55 -1.96 -3.66
CA SER A 64 3.84 -2.60 -2.56
C SER A 64 3.07 -1.55 -1.74
N GLU A 65 3.70 -0.43 -1.37
CA GLU A 65 3.03 0.67 -0.67
C GLU A 65 1.92 1.29 -1.53
N LEU A 66 2.15 1.51 -2.82
CA LEU A 66 1.16 2.04 -3.75
C LEU A 66 -0.12 1.19 -3.78
N TRP A 67 0.03 -0.14 -3.85
CA TRP A 67 -1.12 -1.05 -3.86
C TRP A 67 -1.80 -1.11 -2.49
N LEU A 68 -1.05 -0.98 -1.39
CA LEU A 68 -1.63 -0.85 -0.05
C LEU A 68 -2.51 0.41 0.04
N ARG A 69 -2.04 1.55 -0.47
CA ARG A 69 -2.80 2.81 -0.53
C ARG A 69 -4.04 2.72 -1.44
N ARG A 70 -4.03 1.87 -2.44
CA ARG A 70 -5.19 1.53 -3.27
C ARG A 70 -6.16 0.54 -2.61
N GLY A 71 -5.81 -0.01 -1.44
CA GLY A 71 -6.60 -1.02 -0.74
C GLY A 71 -6.45 -2.43 -1.28
N ASP A 72 -5.44 -2.70 -2.10
CA ASP A 72 -5.16 -4.03 -2.65
C ASP A 72 -4.00 -4.70 -1.91
N LEU A 73 -4.33 -5.32 -0.78
CA LEU A 73 -3.34 -6.03 0.06
C LEU A 73 -2.72 -7.24 -0.66
N VAL A 74 -3.43 -7.85 -1.62
CA VAL A 74 -2.90 -9.01 -2.36
C VAL A 74 -1.75 -8.56 -3.24
N LYS A 75 -1.97 -7.55 -4.08
CA LYS A 75 -0.91 -6.99 -4.93
C LYS A 75 0.22 -6.37 -4.11
N ALA A 76 -0.10 -5.67 -3.01
CA ALA A 76 0.92 -5.15 -2.11
C ALA A 76 1.87 -6.26 -1.63
N ASN A 77 1.32 -7.41 -1.25
CA ASN A 77 2.10 -8.55 -0.79
C ASN A 77 2.90 -9.24 -1.91
N GLU A 78 2.36 -9.29 -3.13
CA GLU A 78 3.09 -9.81 -4.30
C GLU A 78 4.36 -8.99 -4.55
N TYR A 79 4.26 -7.67 -4.61
CA TYR A 79 5.42 -6.80 -4.79
C TYR A 79 6.40 -6.85 -3.62
N ALA A 80 5.92 -6.90 -2.37
CA ALA A 80 6.78 -7.09 -1.20
C ALA A 80 7.53 -8.43 -1.24
N THR A 81 6.87 -9.51 -1.68
CA THR A 81 7.49 -10.82 -1.85
C THR A 81 8.59 -10.79 -2.91
N MET A 82 8.36 -10.07 -4.02
CA MET A 82 9.39 -9.87 -5.05
C MET A 82 10.58 -9.09 -4.50
N ALA A 83 10.33 -8.03 -3.70
CA ALA A 83 11.40 -7.25 -3.08
C ALA A 83 12.27 -8.10 -2.15
N VAL A 84 11.66 -8.87 -1.25
CA VAL A 84 12.38 -9.74 -0.30
C VAL A 84 13.19 -10.83 -0.99
N ARG A 85 12.74 -11.33 -2.14
CA ARG A 85 13.52 -12.31 -2.93
C ARG A 85 14.79 -11.74 -3.53
N ILE A 86 14.82 -10.43 -3.78
CA ILE A 86 15.98 -9.72 -4.30
C ILE A 86 16.87 -9.27 -3.15
N ASP A 87 16.26 -8.74 -2.09
CA ASP A 87 16.95 -8.18 -0.94
C ASP A 87 16.18 -8.48 0.35
N GLU A 88 16.78 -9.28 1.22
CA GLU A 88 16.20 -9.72 2.51
C GLU A 88 15.99 -8.57 3.50
N ASP A 89 16.65 -7.44 3.35
CA ASP A 89 16.50 -6.27 4.22
C ASP A 89 15.06 -5.73 4.20
N PHE A 90 14.27 -6.04 3.16
CA PHE A 90 12.85 -5.70 3.08
C PHE A 90 11.91 -6.69 3.79
N ARG A 91 12.43 -7.67 4.51
CA ARG A 91 11.65 -8.66 5.28
C ARG A 91 10.69 -8.00 6.27
N SER A 92 11.13 -6.97 6.97
CA SER A 92 10.31 -6.26 7.95
C SER A 92 9.05 -5.61 7.34
N TRP A 93 9.15 -5.12 6.10
CA TRP A 93 8.00 -4.60 5.35
C TRP A 93 7.00 -5.71 5.01
N TRP A 94 7.49 -6.82 4.48
CA TRP A 94 6.66 -7.98 4.14
C TRP A 94 5.96 -8.57 5.38
N ASP A 95 6.65 -8.67 6.51
CA ASP A 95 6.07 -9.11 7.79
C ASP A 95 4.96 -8.16 8.26
N GLY A 96 5.14 -6.85 8.05
CA GLY A 96 4.11 -5.85 8.31
C GLY A 96 2.82 -6.09 7.51
N LEU A 97 2.92 -6.45 6.24
CA LEU A 97 1.75 -6.78 5.41
C LEU A 97 1.06 -8.08 5.85
N ASN A 98 1.83 -9.07 6.32
CA ASN A 98 1.27 -10.30 6.88
C ASN A 98 0.55 -10.04 8.22
N ASP A 99 1.05 -9.12 9.06
CA ASP A 99 0.35 -8.66 10.26
C ASP A 99 -0.99 -8.00 9.91
N ILE A 100 -1.03 -7.10 8.91
CA ILE A 100 -2.29 -6.54 8.39
C ILE A 100 -3.25 -7.65 8.01
N ARG A 101 -2.81 -8.61 7.20
CA ARG A 101 -3.64 -9.74 6.75
C ARG A 101 -4.21 -10.52 7.93
N SER A 102 -3.38 -10.83 8.92
CA SER A 102 -3.77 -11.56 10.13
C SER A 102 -4.84 -10.80 10.91
N LYS A 103 -4.65 -9.51 11.16
CA LYS A 103 -5.60 -8.68 11.91
C LYS A 103 -6.93 -8.50 11.17
N ILE A 104 -6.89 -8.24 9.86
CA ILE A 104 -8.11 -8.19 9.03
C ILE A 104 -8.87 -9.52 9.13
N GLN A 105 -8.18 -10.65 9.03
CA GLN A 105 -8.81 -11.97 9.13
C GLN A 105 -9.42 -12.21 10.52
N LYS A 106 -8.69 -11.88 11.60
CA LYS A 106 -9.21 -11.98 12.98
C LYS A 106 -10.45 -11.11 13.18
N GLY A 107 -10.41 -9.87 12.70
CA GLY A 107 -11.56 -8.97 12.76
C GLY A 107 -12.77 -9.52 12.01
N ARG A 108 -12.59 -10.05 10.81
CA ARG A 108 -13.67 -10.69 10.03
C ARG A 108 -14.28 -11.89 10.77
N MET A 109 -13.45 -12.74 11.37
CA MET A 109 -13.92 -13.87 12.17
C MET A 109 -14.69 -13.39 13.42
N SER A 110 -14.24 -12.31 14.06
CA SER A 110 -14.90 -11.69 15.20
C SER A 110 -16.29 -11.14 14.81
N VAL A 111 -16.40 -10.49 13.65
CA VAL A 111 -17.71 -10.05 13.10
C VAL A 111 -18.66 -11.22 12.88
N GLN A 112 -18.18 -12.35 12.34
CA GLN A 112 -18.99 -13.56 12.13
C GLN A 112 -19.53 -14.14 13.44
N LYS A 113 -18.75 -13.99 14.53
CA LYS A 113 -19.13 -14.43 15.89
C LYS A 113 -19.93 -13.38 16.66
N GLY A 114 -20.30 -12.25 16.07
CA GLY A 114 -20.99 -11.14 16.73
C GLY A 114 -20.13 -10.32 17.69
N LYS A 115 -18.83 -10.56 17.75
CA LYS A 115 -17.85 -9.85 18.61
C LYS A 115 -17.38 -8.56 17.92
N TYR A 116 -18.29 -7.61 17.77
CA TYR A 116 -18.05 -6.39 16.97
C TYR A 116 -16.94 -5.49 17.56
N ASP A 117 -16.87 -5.36 18.90
CA ASP A 117 -15.87 -4.52 19.55
C ASP A 117 -14.45 -5.07 19.35
N THR A 118 -14.29 -6.39 19.46
CA THR A 118 -13.01 -7.06 19.13
C THR A 118 -12.62 -6.84 17.67
N ALA A 119 -13.58 -6.91 16.75
CA ALA A 119 -13.31 -6.65 15.34
C ALA A 119 -12.88 -5.20 15.10
N MET A 120 -13.55 -4.25 15.75
CA MET A 120 -13.19 -2.82 15.67
C MET A 120 -11.77 -2.57 16.16
N GLN A 121 -11.36 -3.18 17.29
CA GLN A 121 -10.00 -3.06 17.83
C GLN A 121 -8.94 -3.57 16.85
N GLU A 122 -9.17 -4.74 16.21
CA GLU A 122 -8.24 -5.27 15.19
C GLU A 122 -8.10 -4.33 13.99
N TYR A 123 -9.21 -3.81 13.45
CA TYR A 123 -9.18 -2.89 12.31
C TYR A 123 -8.59 -1.52 12.69
N GLN A 124 -8.86 -1.02 13.88
CA GLN A 124 -8.30 0.23 14.38
C GLN A 124 -6.79 0.13 14.54
N SER A 125 -6.28 -0.97 15.10
CA SER A 125 -4.84 -1.23 15.19
C SER A 125 -4.15 -1.22 13.80
N VAL A 126 -4.83 -1.70 12.75
CA VAL A 126 -4.33 -1.59 11.37
C VAL A 126 -4.34 -0.14 10.90
N ALA A 127 -5.46 0.59 11.13
CA ALA A 127 -5.59 1.99 10.69
C ALA A 127 -4.58 2.93 11.38
N GLU A 128 -4.25 2.68 12.65
CA GLU A 128 -3.26 3.44 13.40
C GLU A 128 -1.84 3.23 12.84
N LYS A 129 -1.48 1.99 12.51
CA LYS A 129 -0.16 1.67 11.97
C LYS A 129 -0.02 2.04 10.49
N TYR A 130 -1.11 1.94 9.72
CA TYR A 130 -1.16 2.21 8.28
C TYR A 130 -2.32 3.18 7.95
N PRO A 131 -2.20 4.46 8.34
CA PRO A 131 -3.30 5.43 8.26
C PRO A 131 -3.77 5.72 6.82
N TYR A 132 -2.98 5.36 5.84
CA TYR A 132 -3.29 5.50 4.42
C TYR A 132 -3.93 4.25 3.78
N PHE A 133 -4.22 3.20 4.56
CA PHE A 133 -4.80 1.95 4.06
C PHE A 133 -6.34 1.97 4.16
N PRO A 134 -7.07 2.16 3.04
CA PRO A 134 -8.52 2.38 3.05
C PRO A 134 -9.33 1.15 3.46
N GLU A 135 -8.80 -0.06 3.28
CA GLU A 135 -9.49 -1.30 3.66
C GLU A 135 -9.76 -1.40 5.17
N ALA A 136 -8.91 -0.82 6.02
CA ALA A 136 -9.16 -0.81 7.46
C ALA A 136 -10.46 -0.03 7.79
N GLN A 137 -10.62 1.18 7.22
CA GLN A 137 -11.83 1.99 7.34
C GLN A 137 -13.05 1.28 6.73
N TYR A 138 -12.87 0.63 5.58
CA TYR A 138 -13.93 -0.15 4.94
C TYR A 138 -14.45 -1.27 5.86
N TYR A 139 -13.58 -2.04 6.52
CA TYR A 139 -14.00 -3.11 7.43
C TYR A 139 -14.67 -2.58 8.70
N MET A 140 -14.23 -1.41 9.22
CA MET A 140 -14.94 -0.72 10.31
C MET A 140 -16.35 -0.31 9.86
N GLY A 141 -16.48 0.23 8.66
CA GLY A 141 -17.79 0.57 8.06
C GLY A 141 -18.71 -0.65 7.91
N LEU A 142 -18.17 -1.77 7.42
CA LEU A 142 -18.94 -3.03 7.34
C LEU A 142 -19.40 -3.53 8.71
N THR A 143 -18.55 -3.39 9.73
CA THR A 143 -18.90 -3.80 11.11
C THR A 143 -20.05 -2.95 11.63
N LYS A 144 -20.02 -1.64 11.47
CA LYS A 144 -21.09 -0.73 11.86
C LYS A 144 -22.38 -0.98 11.04
N PHE A 145 -22.26 -1.29 9.77
CA PHE A 145 -23.39 -1.67 8.94
C PHE A 145 -24.09 -2.94 9.46
N ARG A 146 -23.33 -3.94 9.91
CA ARG A 146 -23.90 -5.17 10.53
C ARG A 146 -24.55 -4.91 11.88
N GLN A 147 -24.05 -3.94 12.65
CA GLN A 147 -24.67 -3.45 13.87
C GLN A 147 -25.92 -2.60 13.62
N LYS A 148 -26.27 -2.31 12.35
CA LYS A 148 -27.33 -1.40 11.91
C LYS A 148 -27.09 0.07 12.29
N ASP A 149 -25.87 0.43 12.69
CA ASP A 149 -25.42 1.81 12.92
C ASP A 149 -25.03 2.42 11.55
N PHE A 150 -26.04 2.81 10.78
CA PHE A 150 -25.87 3.22 9.38
C PHE A 150 -25.15 4.55 9.26
N GLU A 151 -25.29 5.47 10.21
CA GLU A 151 -24.60 6.76 10.26
C GLU A 151 -23.09 6.53 10.41
N LYS A 152 -22.66 5.72 11.40
CA LYS A 152 -21.26 5.39 11.56
C LYS A 152 -20.70 4.54 10.42
N ALA A 153 -21.52 3.66 9.84
CA ALA A 153 -21.11 2.92 8.65
C ALA A 153 -20.80 3.87 7.48
N ALA A 154 -21.67 4.89 7.25
CA ALA A 154 -21.44 5.91 6.22
C ALA A 154 -20.17 6.71 6.48
N PHE A 155 -19.94 7.10 7.74
CA PHE A 155 -18.73 7.80 8.15
C PHE A 155 -17.47 7.02 7.74
N TYR A 156 -17.36 5.76 8.16
CA TYR A 156 -16.16 4.95 7.85
C TYR A 156 -16.00 4.66 6.36
N PHE A 157 -17.09 4.46 5.60
CA PHE A 157 -16.98 4.30 4.14
C PHE A 157 -16.51 5.60 3.47
N ASN A 158 -16.92 6.78 3.96
CA ASN A 158 -16.41 8.05 3.46
C ASN A 158 -14.93 8.23 3.81
N GLU A 159 -14.50 7.87 5.04
CA GLU A 159 -13.08 7.91 5.41
C GLU A 159 -12.23 7.06 4.46
N ALA A 160 -12.68 5.85 4.11
CA ALA A 160 -11.98 5.03 3.12
C ALA A 160 -11.92 5.67 1.73
N LEU A 161 -12.97 6.40 1.32
CA LEU A 161 -13.01 7.13 0.04
C LEU A 161 -12.17 8.41 0.07
N ASN A 162 -12.03 9.05 1.23
CA ASN A 162 -11.11 10.17 1.41
C ASN A 162 -9.64 9.74 1.25
N LEU A 163 -9.29 8.55 1.77
CA LEU A 163 -7.96 7.96 1.60
C LEU A 163 -7.69 7.55 0.15
N TYR A 164 -8.67 6.92 -0.50
CA TYR A 164 -8.59 6.53 -1.90
C TYR A 164 -9.97 6.66 -2.59
N PRO A 165 -10.20 7.71 -3.37
CA PRO A 165 -11.48 7.93 -4.07
C PRO A 165 -11.88 6.79 -5.03
N GLY A 166 -10.90 6.00 -5.50
CA GLY A 166 -11.09 4.81 -6.33
C GLY A 166 -11.54 3.55 -5.57
N HIS A 167 -11.76 3.62 -4.24
CA HIS A 167 -12.08 2.43 -3.43
C HIS A 167 -13.52 1.93 -3.67
N GLU A 168 -13.68 1.07 -4.67
CA GLU A 168 -14.97 0.56 -5.15
C GLU A 168 -15.82 -0.12 -4.05
N LYS A 169 -15.19 -0.85 -3.13
CA LYS A 169 -15.89 -1.55 -2.05
C LYS A 169 -16.58 -0.54 -1.12
N SER A 170 -15.90 0.55 -0.76
CA SER A 170 -16.48 1.61 0.10
C SER A 170 -17.59 2.36 -0.62
N ARG A 171 -17.44 2.64 -1.92
CA ARG A 171 -18.50 3.26 -2.73
C ARG A 171 -19.77 2.41 -2.75
N LYS A 172 -19.63 1.08 -2.94
CA LYS A 172 -20.76 0.13 -2.87
C LYS A 172 -21.34 0.08 -1.46
N GLY A 173 -20.50 0.05 -0.42
CA GLY A 173 -20.92 0.09 0.98
C GLY A 173 -21.76 1.33 1.30
N LEU A 174 -21.29 2.50 0.92
CA LEU A 174 -21.99 3.78 1.11
C LEU A 174 -23.33 3.81 0.37
N ASN A 175 -23.41 3.28 -0.85
CA ASN A 175 -24.66 3.19 -1.59
C ASN A 175 -25.67 2.26 -0.88
N ASN A 176 -25.22 1.17 -0.27
CA ASN A 176 -26.08 0.29 0.51
C ASN A 176 -26.60 0.97 1.78
N VAL A 177 -25.78 1.75 2.47
CA VAL A 177 -26.20 2.58 3.61
C VAL A 177 -27.29 3.56 3.18
N LYS A 178 -27.08 4.33 2.11
CA LYS A 178 -28.08 5.30 1.59
C LYS A 178 -29.44 4.65 1.31
N LYS A 179 -29.45 3.41 0.81
CA LYS A 179 -30.70 2.65 0.59
C LYS A 179 -31.40 2.24 1.89
N ARG A 180 -30.66 2.05 2.99
CA ARG A 180 -31.23 1.70 4.30
C ARG A 180 -31.78 2.91 5.04
N LEU A 181 -31.14 4.06 4.91
CA LEU A 181 -31.58 5.31 5.53
C LEU A 181 -32.82 5.95 4.87
N ARG A 182 -33.13 5.54 3.62
CA ARG A 182 -34.33 6.01 2.90
C ARG A 182 -35.60 5.19 3.17
N LYS A 183 -35.47 4.07 3.88
CA LYS A 183 -36.58 3.20 4.29
C LYS A 183 -37.01 3.46 5.71
#